data_304c8a3ff2b375d43752dc3f89617373
#
_entry.id   304c8a3ff2b375d43752dc3f89617373
#
_cell.length_a   1.000
_cell.length_b   1.000
_cell.length_c   1.000
_cell.angle_alpha   90.00
_cell.angle_beta   90.00
_cell.angle_gamma   90.00
#
_symmetry.space_group_name_H-M   'P 1'
#
loop_
_entity.id
_entity.type
_entity.pdbx_description
1 polymer ?
#
loop_
_entity_poly.entity_id
_entity_poly.type
_entity_poly.pdbx_seq_one_letter_code
_entity_poly.pdbx_strand_id
1 'polypeptide(L)'
;MRAIGIIRTAAIAVLALASAAVAHDHATGIVKERMDAMESMDKSVKAIKERLRASRDLAAVKKDALSIQAHAAKMTTLFPAGSTQPPTDAKASLWQNWADFETKAKALEAESAKLA
;
A
#
# COMPACT_ATOMS: atom_id res chain seq x y z
N MET A 1 18.46 35.53 22.85
CA MET A 1 17.53 34.38 23.16
C MET A 1 17.46 33.47 21.95
N ARG A 2 18.05 32.31 22.06
CA ARG A 2 18.05 31.32 20.97
C ARG A 2 17.02 30.28 21.29
N ALA A 3 15.95 30.19 20.47
CA ALA A 3 15.00 29.12 20.54
C ALA A 3 15.60 27.86 19.88
N ILE A 4 15.84 26.85 20.68
CA ILE A 4 16.27 25.53 20.20
C ILE A 4 15.02 24.80 19.71
N GLY A 5 14.89 24.70 18.40
CA GLY A 5 13.86 23.89 17.77
C GLY A 5 14.11 22.41 18.04
N ILE A 6 13.20 21.79 18.76
CA ILE A 6 13.21 20.35 18.99
C ILE A 6 12.74 19.68 17.70
N ILE A 7 13.68 19.09 16.98
CA ILE A 7 13.37 18.20 15.85
C ILE A 7 12.82 16.91 16.46
N ARG A 8 11.50 16.76 16.40
CA ARG A 8 10.85 15.48 16.69
C ARG A 8 11.12 14.54 15.52
N THR A 9 12.14 13.72 15.65
CA THR A 9 12.31 12.54 14.80
C THR A 9 11.16 11.57 15.08
N ALA A 10 10.22 11.50 14.17
CA ALA A 10 9.22 10.45 14.17
C ALA A 10 9.94 9.13 13.86
N ALA A 11 10.16 8.32 14.88
CA ALA A 11 10.60 6.95 14.71
C ALA A 11 9.44 6.17 14.07
N ILE A 12 9.54 5.96 12.76
CA ILE A 12 8.67 5.01 12.07
C ILE A 12 9.15 3.63 12.50
N ALA A 13 8.39 3.00 13.38
CA ALA A 13 8.63 1.63 13.79
C ALA A 13 8.44 0.71 12.57
N VAL A 14 9.55 0.28 11.99
CA VAL A 14 9.57 -0.81 11.00
C VAL A 14 9.48 -2.11 11.79
N LEU A 15 8.28 -2.50 12.14
CA LEU A 15 8.02 -3.80 12.76
C LEU A 15 6.76 -4.40 12.14
N ALA A 16 6.88 -5.09 11.01
CA ALA A 16 5.85 -6.03 10.56
C ALA A 16 6.19 -6.82 9.29
N LEU A 17 7.45 -7.12 8.99
CA LEU A 17 7.77 -7.85 7.75
C LEU A 17 7.87 -9.38 7.91
N ALA A 18 7.91 -9.90 9.14
CA ALA A 18 8.04 -11.35 9.37
C ALA A 18 6.68 -12.09 9.41
N SER A 19 5.58 -11.41 9.73
CA SER A 19 4.26 -12.03 9.86
C SER A 19 3.44 -12.07 8.57
N ALA A 20 3.79 -11.27 7.58
CA ALA A 20 3.04 -11.21 6.32
C ALA A 20 3.14 -12.50 5.49
N ALA A 21 4.31 -13.12 5.43
CA ALA A 21 4.53 -14.34 4.63
C ALA A 21 3.74 -15.54 5.17
N VAL A 22 3.67 -15.71 6.50
CA VAL A 22 2.91 -16.80 7.14
C VAL A 22 1.40 -16.59 7.01
N ALA A 23 0.95 -15.33 7.02
CA ALA A 23 -0.46 -14.99 6.86
C ALA A 23 -0.97 -15.32 5.45
N HIS A 24 -0.15 -15.15 4.40
CA HIS A 24 -0.51 -15.48 3.02
C HIS A 24 -0.82 -16.96 2.81
N ASP A 25 -0.11 -17.85 3.46
CA ASP A 25 -0.28 -19.31 3.28
C ASP A 25 -1.66 -19.82 3.71
N HIS A 26 -2.35 -19.08 4.57
CA HIS A 26 -3.67 -19.46 5.10
C HIS A 26 -4.82 -18.58 4.58
N ALA A 27 -4.52 -17.53 3.82
CA ALA A 27 -5.54 -16.65 3.27
C ALA A 27 -6.23 -17.30 2.07
N THR A 28 -7.56 -17.13 1.99
CA THR A 28 -8.39 -17.61 0.87
C THR A 28 -9.36 -16.51 0.43
N GLY A 29 -9.96 -16.70 -0.77
CA GLY A 29 -11.00 -15.81 -1.29
C GLY A 29 -10.55 -14.35 -1.36
N ILE A 30 -11.45 -13.44 -1.04
CA ILE A 30 -11.21 -11.98 -1.15
C ILE A 30 -10.09 -11.49 -0.23
N VAL A 31 -9.89 -12.13 0.90
CA VAL A 31 -8.79 -11.80 1.82
C VAL A 31 -7.45 -12.07 1.13
N LYS A 32 -7.32 -13.22 0.46
CA LYS A 32 -6.12 -13.55 -0.31
C LYS A 32 -5.91 -12.56 -1.46
N GLU A 33 -6.95 -12.27 -2.24
CA GLU A 33 -6.85 -11.33 -3.38
C GLU A 33 -6.32 -9.96 -2.96
N ARG A 34 -6.85 -9.41 -1.86
CA ARG A 34 -6.37 -8.10 -1.40
C ARG A 34 -4.97 -8.14 -0.83
N MET A 35 -4.59 -9.23 -0.14
CA MET A 35 -3.22 -9.40 0.34
C MET A 35 -2.23 -9.49 -0.81
N ASP A 36 -2.55 -10.25 -1.85
CA ASP A 36 -1.74 -10.36 -3.06
C ASP A 36 -1.61 -9.01 -3.78
N ALA A 37 -2.71 -8.24 -3.86
CA ALA A 37 -2.70 -6.89 -4.44
C ALA A 37 -1.82 -5.92 -3.64
N MET A 38 -1.93 -5.94 -2.31
CA MET A 38 -1.10 -5.12 -1.42
C MET A 38 0.39 -5.48 -1.53
N GLU A 39 0.71 -6.76 -1.58
CA GLU A 39 2.08 -7.22 -1.78
C GLU A 39 2.63 -6.79 -3.14
N SER A 40 1.82 -6.89 -4.19
CA SER A 40 2.21 -6.44 -5.53
C SER A 40 2.51 -4.94 -5.56
N MET A 41 1.68 -4.12 -4.93
CA MET A 41 1.90 -2.68 -4.83
C MET A 41 3.16 -2.36 -4.01
N ASP A 42 3.40 -3.06 -2.91
CA ASP A 42 4.61 -2.88 -2.10
C ASP A 42 5.88 -3.20 -2.90
N LYS A 43 5.88 -4.30 -3.66
CA LYS A 43 6.97 -4.65 -4.58
C LYS A 43 7.20 -3.58 -5.64
N SER A 44 6.13 -3.04 -6.22
CA SER A 44 6.23 -1.97 -7.22
C SER A 44 6.79 -0.67 -6.62
N VAL A 45 6.34 -0.28 -5.42
CA VAL A 45 6.89 0.90 -4.73
C VAL A 45 8.37 0.74 -4.42
N LYS A 46 8.78 -0.41 -3.92
CA LYS A 46 10.19 -0.73 -3.65
C LYS A 46 11.04 -0.70 -4.92
N ALA A 47 10.53 -1.27 -6.00
CA ALA A 47 11.19 -1.27 -7.30
C ALA A 47 11.37 0.15 -7.86
N ILE A 48 10.34 0.99 -7.80
CA ILE A 48 10.41 2.40 -8.21
C ILE A 48 11.51 3.11 -7.42
N LYS A 49 11.48 2.97 -6.11
CA LYS A 49 12.46 3.61 -5.21
C LYS A 49 13.89 3.21 -5.55
N GLU A 50 14.13 1.93 -5.80
CA GLU A 50 15.45 1.42 -6.16
C GLU A 50 15.90 1.90 -7.55
N ARG A 51 15.01 1.87 -8.54
CA ARG A 51 15.31 2.35 -9.89
C ARG A 51 15.66 3.82 -9.94
N LEU A 52 14.95 4.65 -9.17
CA LEU A 52 15.24 6.08 -9.09
C LEU A 52 16.60 6.36 -8.42
N ARG A 53 17.02 5.49 -7.49
CA ARG A 53 18.33 5.62 -6.83
C ARG A 53 19.49 5.14 -7.70
N ALA A 54 19.34 3.98 -8.33
CA ALA A 54 20.47 3.27 -8.92
C ALA A 54 20.61 3.48 -10.43
N SER A 55 19.54 3.28 -11.19
CA SER A 55 19.62 3.21 -12.66
C SER A 55 18.93 4.35 -13.39
N ARG A 56 17.97 5.03 -12.74
CA ARG A 56 17.07 6.02 -13.37
C ARG A 56 16.36 5.47 -14.61
N ASP A 57 16.04 4.18 -14.59
CA ASP A 57 15.28 3.53 -15.66
C ASP A 57 13.82 3.97 -15.59
N LEU A 58 13.50 5.06 -16.29
CA LEU A 58 12.17 5.66 -16.28
C LEU A 58 11.12 4.77 -16.96
N ALA A 59 11.50 3.96 -17.93
CA ALA A 59 10.57 3.03 -18.56
C ALA A 59 10.09 1.96 -17.59
N ALA A 60 11.00 1.43 -16.80
CA ALA A 60 10.67 0.47 -15.73
C ALA A 60 9.89 1.11 -14.59
N VAL A 61 10.21 2.35 -14.20
CA VAL A 61 9.43 3.13 -13.22
C VAL A 61 8.00 3.32 -13.69
N LYS A 62 7.80 3.68 -14.95
CA LYS A 62 6.47 3.83 -15.56
C LYS A 62 5.68 2.52 -15.49
N LYS A 63 6.29 1.38 -15.81
CA LYS A 63 5.66 0.07 -15.73
C LYS A 63 5.19 -0.25 -14.29
N ASP A 64 6.04 0.00 -13.31
CA ASP A 64 5.70 -0.23 -11.90
C ASP A 64 4.60 0.73 -11.43
N ALA A 65 4.60 1.98 -11.87
CA ALA A 65 3.56 2.96 -11.57
C ALA A 65 2.20 2.55 -12.17
N LEU A 66 2.18 2.02 -13.38
CA LEU A 66 0.96 1.48 -14.01
C LEU A 66 0.40 0.28 -13.23
N SER A 67 1.28 -0.57 -12.68
CA SER A 67 0.86 -1.67 -11.81
C SER A 67 0.18 -1.16 -10.54
N ILE A 68 0.74 -0.16 -9.88
CA ILE A 68 0.13 0.47 -8.70
C ILE A 68 -1.22 1.08 -9.05
N GLN A 69 -1.31 1.82 -10.16
CA GLN A 69 -2.55 2.43 -10.63
C GLN A 69 -3.65 1.38 -10.83
N ALA A 70 -3.34 0.27 -11.48
CA ALA A 70 -4.31 -0.80 -11.74
C ALA A 70 -4.82 -1.44 -10.45
N HIS A 71 -3.96 -1.67 -9.46
CA HIS A 71 -4.38 -2.19 -8.16
C HIS A 71 -5.17 -1.16 -7.35
N ALA A 72 -4.76 0.11 -7.37
CA ALA A 72 -5.46 1.19 -6.68
C ALA A 72 -6.89 1.39 -7.21
N ALA A 73 -7.09 1.28 -8.53
CA ALA A 73 -8.40 1.36 -9.17
C ALA A 73 -9.38 0.28 -8.69
N LYS A 74 -8.87 -0.88 -8.29
CA LYS A 74 -9.66 -2.00 -7.78
C LYS A 74 -9.75 -2.06 -6.27
N MET A 75 -9.04 -1.20 -5.56
CA MET A 75 -8.87 -1.29 -4.11
C MET A 75 -10.20 -1.38 -3.35
N THR A 76 -11.18 -0.55 -3.71
CA THR A 76 -12.47 -0.51 -3.03
C THR A 76 -13.30 -1.78 -3.21
N THR A 77 -13.04 -2.58 -4.25
CA THR A 77 -13.72 -3.86 -4.50
C THR A 77 -13.14 -5.02 -3.68
N LEU A 78 -11.97 -4.84 -3.11
CA LEU A 78 -11.26 -5.87 -2.36
C LEU A 78 -11.60 -5.90 -0.86
N PHE A 79 -12.42 -4.95 -0.40
CA PHE A 79 -12.82 -4.82 1.00
C PHE A 79 -14.36 -4.82 1.16
N PRO A 80 -15.07 -5.87 0.71
CA PRO A 80 -16.50 -5.94 0.95
C PRO A 80 -16.80 -5.96 2.44
N ALA A 81 -17.98 -5.45 2.81
CA ALA A 81 -18.41 -5.44 4.21
C ALA A 81 -18.34 -6.85 4.82
N GLY A 82 -17.83 -6.95 6.05
CA GLY A 82 -17.73 -8.21 6.75
C GLY A 82 -16.55 -9.11 6.34
N SER A 83 -15.67 -8.68 5.44
CA SER A 83 -14.49 -9.46 5.05
C SER A 83 -13.34 -9.35 6.06
N THR A 84 -13.62 -9.77 7.30
CA THR A 84 -12.71 -9.69 8.45
C THR A 84 -12.18 -11.05 8.91
N GLN A 85 -12.34 -12.10 8.11
CA GLN A 85 -11.86 -13.42 8.46
C GLN A 85 -10.32 -13.44 8.54
N PRO A 86 -9.77 -14.06 9.60
CA PRO A 86 -8.33 -14.27 9.65
C PRO A 86 -7.84 -15.08 8.42
N PRO A 87 -6.63 -14.81 7.92
CA PRO A 87 -5.63 -13.89 8.46
C PRO A 87 -5.70 -12.51 7.79
N THR A 88 -6.40 -11.56 8.35
CA THR A 88 -6.42 -10.18 7.85
C THR A 88 -6.01 -9.20 8.94
N ASP A 89 -5.23 -8.18 8.55
CA ASP A 89 -4.90 -7.04 9.41
C ASP A 89 -5.86 -5.86 9.22
N ALA A 90 -6.86 -6.00 8.34
CA ALA A 90 -7.87 -4.97 8.13
C ALA A 90 -8.71 -4.78 9.40
N LYS A 91 -8.75 -3.54 9.88
CA LYS A 91 -9.46 -3.15 11.10
C LYS A 91 -10.89 -2.76 10.78
N ALA A 92 -11.83 -3.01 11.70
CA ALA A 92 -13.22 -2.59 11.58
C ALA A 92 -13.38 -1.08 11.31
N SER A 93 -12.45 -0.26 11.78
CA SER A 93 -12.43 1.18 11.54
C SER A 93 -12.35 1.56 10.05
N LEU A 94 -11.84 0.67 9.19
CA LEU A 94 -11.81 0.90 7.74
C LEU A 94 -13.22 1.06 7.19
N TRP A 95 -14.15 0.17 7.56
CA TRP A 95 -15.55 0.25 7.11
C TRP A 95 -16.33 1.37 7.77
N GLN A 96 -15.97 1.75 9.00
CA GLN A 96 -16.54 2.90 9.70
C GLN A 96 -16.13 4.24 9.06
N ASN A 97 -14.97 4.29 8.42
CA ASN A 97 -14.42 5.45 7.73
C ASN A 97 -14.28 5.20 6.22
N TRP A 98 -15.26 4.56 5.62
CA TRP A 98 -15.20 4.12 4.24
C TRP A 98 -14.94 5.22 3.23
N ALA A 99 -15.58 6.39 3.39
CA ALA A 99 -15.39 7.54 2.51
C ALA A 99 -13.92 8.02 2.50
N ASP A 100 -13.25 7.99 3.64
CA ASP A 100 -11.82 8.30 3.73
C ASP A 100 -10.95 7.27 3.01
N PHE A 101 -11.29 5.99 3.17
CA PHE A 101 -10.61 4.89 2.45
C PHE A 101 -10.74 5.04 0.93
N GLU A 102 -11.96 5.30 0.43
CA GLU A 102 -12.19 5.53 -1.00
C GLU A 102 -11.40 6.73 -1.52
N THR A 103 -11.38 7.83 -0.77
CA THR A 103 -10.63 9.04 -1.13
C THR A 103 -9.14 8.74 -1.25
N LYS A 104 -8.59 7.98 -0.32
CA LYS A 104 -7.17 7.58 -0.33
C LYS A 104 -6.85 6.62 -1.48
N ALA A 105 -7.73 5.68 -1.78
CA ALA A 105 -7.56 4.78 -2.92
C ALA A 105 -7.55 5.54 -4.26
N LYS A 106 -8.47 6.47 -4.44
CA LYS A 106 -8.52 7.34 -5.62
C LYS A 106 -7.30 8.26 -5.72
N ALA A 107 -6.81 8.78 -4.59
CA ALA A 107 -5.60 9.58 -4.57
C ALA A 107 -4.37 8.75 -5.01
N LEU A 108 -4.25 7.52 -4.55
CA LEU A 108 -3.17 6.61 -4.97
C LEU A 108 -3.24 6.32 -6.48
N GLU A 109 -4.43 6.05 -7.00
CA GLU A 109 -4.66 5.86 -8.44
C GLU A 109 -4.21 7.08 -9.24
N ALA A 110 -4.61 8.28 -8.82
CA ALA A 110 -4.28 9.53 -9.50
C ALA A 110 -2.78 9.86 -9.43
N GLU A 111 -2.14 9.68 -8.27
CA GLU A 111 -0.71 9.95 -8.12
C GLU A 111 0.16 8.95 -8.88
N SER A 112 -0.22 7.66 -8.90
CA SER A 112 0.48 6.67 -9.68
C SER A 112 0.33 6.90 -11.20
N ALA A 113 -0.83 7.38 -11.64
CA ALA A 113 -1.05 7.78 -13.03
C ALA A 113 -0.14 8.92 -13.47
N LYS A 114 0.16 9.87 -12.59
CA LYS A 114 1.10 10.98 -12.90
C LYS A 114 2.54 10.49 -13.08
N LEU A 115 2.91 9.42 -12.42
CA LEU A 115 4.24 8.82 -12.50
C LEU A 115 4.39 7.88 -13.70
N ALA A 116 3.27 7.45 -14.26
CA ALA A 116 3.22 6.50 -15.37
C ALA A 116 3.43 7.15 -16.80
#